data_504fcd811277117e2612e62b5d3b8071
#
_entry.id   504fcd811277117e2612e62b5d3b8071
#
_cell.length_a   1.000
_cell.length_b   1.000
_cell.length_c   1.000
_cell.angle_alpha   90.00
_cell.angle_beta   90.00
_cell.angle_gamma   90.00
#
_symmetry.space_group_name_H-M   'P 1'
#
loop_
_entity.id
_entity.type
_entity.pdbx_description
1 polymer ?
#
loop_
_entity_poly.entity_id
_entity_poly.type
_entity_poly.pdbx_seq_one_letter_code
_entity_poly.pdbx_strand_id
1 'polypeptide(L)'
;GLGDVYKRQGEASGLDHLKELGVTHIHILPSFDYATVDEARLNDKTYNWGYDPKNYNVPEGSYSTDPANPVTRIREFKEMVKSLHRNGMRVVLDVVYNHTASVDRSNFNLTVPGYFYRQNADGSYSDASGCGNETASEREMVRHYIVESVKFWAQEYHIDGFRFDLMGIHDIETMNRIREELSKIDPTIFI
;
A
#
# COMPACT_ATOMS: atom_id res chain seq x y z
N GLY A 1 2.07 -14.23 8.26
CA GLY A 1 3.49 -14.45 8.31
C GLY A 1 4.08 -14.92 7.02
N LEU A 2 5.28 -14.50 6.82
CA LEU A 2 6.13 -14.90 5.71
C LEU A 2 6.65 -16.31 5.82
N GLY A 3 6.49 -16.92 6.96
CA GLY A 3 6.80 -18.30 7.16
C GLY A 3 5.66 -19.13 6.66
N ASP A 4 5.84 -19.75 5.53
CA ASP A 4 5.04 -20.90 5.20
C ASP A 4 5.34 -22.01 6.21
N VAL A 5 4.63 -21.96 7.29
CA VAL A 5 4.78 -22.91 8.41
C VAL A 5 4.29 -24.30 8.02
N TYR A 6 3.57 -24.40 6.89
CA TYR A 6 2.94 -25.65 6.45
C TYR A 6 3.46 -26.09 5.08
N LYS A 7 4.65 -26.68 5.04
CA LYS A 7 5.00 -27.58 3.95
C LYS A 7 4.06 -28.78 4.03
N ARG A 8 3.04 -28.84 3.19
CA ARG A 8 2.29 -30.09 2.97
C ARG A 8 3.23 -31.10 2.35
N GLN A 9 3.66 -32.07 3.16
CA GLN A 9 4.33 -33.33 2.77
C GLN A 9 4.91 -33.35 1.32
N GLY A 10 6.03 -32.63 1.12
CA GLY A 10 6.77 -32.68 -0.16
C GLY A 10 6.35 -31.67 -1.23
N GLU A 11 5.33 -30.86 -0.99
CA GLU A 11 4.92 -29.80 -1.93
C GLU A 11 5.61 -28.46 -1.56
N ALA A 12 6.16 -27.79 -2.56
CA ALA A 12 6.73 -26.47 -2.37
C ALA A 12 5.63 -25.45 -2.06
N SER A 13 5.87 -24.59 -1.10
CA SER A 13 4.95 -23.50 -0.71
C SER A 13 5.72 -22.20 -0.48
N GLY A 14 5.03 -21.06 -0.44
CA GLY A 14 5.60 -19.76 -0.22
C GLY A 14 6.72 -19.43 -1.20
N LEU A 15 7.87 -19.03 -0.68
CA LEU A 15 9.00 -18.62 -1.50
C LEU A 15 9.52 -19.71 -2.44
N ASP A 16 9.55 -20.96 -1.97
CA ASP A 16 10.00 -22.09 -2.78
C ASP A 16 9.05 -22.33 -3.97
N HIS A 17 7.74 -22.23 -3.74
CA HIS A 17 6.75 -22.32 -4.81
C HIS A 17 6.90 -21.18 -5.84
N LEU A 18 7.12 -19.94 -5.37
CA LEU A 18 7.34 -18.80 -6.27
C LEU A 18 8.60 -18.97 -7.14
N LYS A 19 9.65 -19.60 -6.58
CA LYS A 19 10.86 -19.95 -7.33
C LYS A 19 10.59 -21.03 -8.39
N GLU A 20 9.82 -22.04 -8.05
CA GLU A 20 9.43 -23.09 -9.00
C GLU A 20 8.57 -22.55 -10.15
N LEU A 21 7.70 -21.57 -9.88
CA LEU A 21 6.93 -20.88 -10.90
C LEU A 21 7.79 -20.04 -11.85
N GLY A 22 9.00 -19.68 -11.45
CA GLY A 22 9.92 -18.87 -12.27
C GLY A 22 9.47 -17.43 -12.48
N VAL A 23 8.64 -16.88 -11.59
CA VAL A 23 8.19 -15.49 -11.68
C VAL A 23 9.30 -14.51 -11.30
N THR A 24 9.31 -13.36 -11.94
CA THR A 24 10.31 -12.31 -11.71
C THR A 24 9.83 -11.20 -10.81
N HIS A 25 8.53 -11.03 -10.67
CA HIS A 25 7.89 -9.97 -9.88
C HIS A 25 6.78 -10.56 -9.03
N ILE A 26 6.70 -10.10 -7.79
CA ILE A 26 5.65 -10.45 -6.85
C ILE A 26 4.81 -9.20 -6.62
N HIS A 27 3.57 -9.24 -7.07
CA HIS A 27 2.58 -8.21 -6.81
C HIS A 27 1.79 -8.62 -5.55
N ILE A 28 1.99 -7.88 -4.45
CA ILE A 28 1.30 -8.14 -3.19
C ILE A 28 0.07 -7.24 -3.07
N LEU A 29 -0.99 -7.78 -2.48
CA LEU A 29 -2.19 -7.02 -2.12
C LEU A 29 -1.84 -5.81 -1.25
N PRO A 30 -2.72 -4.80 -1.14
CA PRO A 30 -2.45 -3.62 -0.34
C PRO A 30 -1.93 -3.98 1.05
N SER A 31 -0.77 -3.46 1.38
CA SER A 31 -0.02 -3.79 2.61
C SER A 31 0.23 -2.57 3.48
N PHE A 32 -0.46 -1.45 3.19
CA PHE A 32 -0.56 -0.31 4.09
C PHE A 32 -1.47 -0.67 5.26
N ASP A 33 -1.34 0.05 6.35
CA ASP A 33 -2.26 -0.03 7.49
C ASP A 33 -3.69 0.30 7.03
N TYR A 34 -4.60 -0.65 7.19
CA TYR A 34 -6.01 -0.55 6.82
C TYR A 34 -6.93 -0.63 8.04
N ALA A 35 -8.20 -0.18 7.89
CA ALA A 35 -9.02 0.19 9.02
C ALA A 35 -9.83 -0.94 9.64
N THR A 36 -10.24 -1.96 8.85
CA THR A 36 -11.26 -2.93 9.28
C THR A 36 -10.70 -4.16 9.97
N VAL A 37 -9.39 -4.23 10.20
CA VAL A 37 -8.76 -5.26 11.02
C VAL A 37 -8.39 -4.68 12.38
N ASP A 38 -8.88 -5.31 13.45
CA ASP A 38 -8.46 -5.00 14.81
C ASP A 38 -7.17 -5.76 15.13
N GLU A 39 -6.04 -5.09 15.01
CA GLU A 39 -4.72 -5.67 15.26
C GLU A 39 -4.55 -6.20 16.69
N ALA A 40 -5.34 -5.71 17.65
CA ALA A 40 -5.31 -6.19 19.04
C ALA A 40 -6.07 -7.51 19.24
N ARG A 41 -6.88 -7.93 18.27
CA ARG A 41 -7.76 -9.10 18.36
C ARG A 41 -7.71 -9.97 17.11
N LEU A 42 -6.51 -10.30 16.66
CA LEU A 42 -6.31 -11.17 15.51
C LEU A 42 -6.73 -12.60 15.80
N ASN A 43 -7.31 -13.26 14.82
CA ASN A 43 -7.68 -14.68 14.85
C ASN A 43 -7.63 -15.27 13.43
N ASP A 44 -7.76 -16.57 13.30
CA ASP A 44 -7.65 -17.30 12.02
C ASP A 44 -8.66 -16.88 10.94
N LYS A 45 -9.69 -16.12 11.31
CA LYS A 45 -10.71 -15.60 10.40
C LYS A 45 -10.50 -14.12 10.06
N THR A 46 -9.51 -13.49 10.66
CA THR A 46 -9.19 -12.08 10.42
C THR A 46 -8.45 -11.98 9.08
N TYR A 47 -9.18 -11.62 8.03
CA TYR A 47 -8.63 -11.43 6.70
C TYR A 47 -9.25 -10.21 6.03
N ASN A 48 -8.41 -9.41 5.39
CA ASN A 48 -8.81 -8.25 4.60
C ASN A 48 -7.91 -8.15 3.36
N TRP A 49 -8.46 -7.73 2.24
CA TRP A 49 -7.69 -7.48 1.02
C TRP A 49 -6.87 -6.19 1.09
N GLY A 50 -7.17 -5.31 2.05
CA GLY A 50 -6.42 -4.08 2.29
C GLY A 50 -6.88 -2.87 1.49
N TYR A 51 -8.05 -2.91 0.85
CA TYR A 51 -8.58 -1.79 0.06
C TYR A 51 -9.39 -0.78 0.89
N ASP A 52 -9.13 -0.68 2.18
CA ASP A 52 -9.70 0.31 3.10
C ASP A 52 -8.59 1.05 3.88
N PRO A 53 -7.71 1.80 3.18
CA PRO A 53 -6.51 2.36 3.76
C PRO A 53 -6.79 3.39 4.86
N LYS A 54 -5.95 3.35 5.89
CA LYS A 54 -6.00 4.27 7.03
C LYS A 54 -4.72 5.09 7.14
N ASN A 55 -3.55 4.45 7.12
CA ASN A 55 -2.25 5.11 7.17
C ASN A 55 -1.36 4.63 6.03
N TYR A 56 -1.12 5.47 5.03
CA TYR A 56 -0.42 5.10 3.78
C TYR A 56 1.06 4.76 3.94
N ASN A 57 1.74 5.32 4.95
CA ASN A 57 3.20 5.18 5.13
C ASN A 57 3.56 4.20 6.25
N VAL A 58 2.65 3.31 6.60
CA VAL A 58 2.82 2.33 7.67
C VAL A 58 2.46 0.95 7.14
N PRO A 59 3.33 -0.07 7.30
CA PRO A 59 2.97 -1.44 6.98
C PRO A 59 1.81 -1.94 7.86
N GLU A 60 0.94 -2.78 7.31
CA GLU A 60 -0.17 -3.40 8.02
C GLU A 60 0.32 -4.29 9.17
N GLY A 61 -0.23 -4.09 10.35
CA GLY A 61 0.22 -4.79 11.55
C GLY A 61 -0.32 -6.21 11.69
N SER A 62 -1.44 -6.54 11.04
CA SER A 62 -2.00 -7.91 11.12
C SER A 62 -1.11 -8.98 10.50
N TYR A 63 -0.16 -8.58 9.66
CA TYR A 63 0.88 -9.47 9.10
C TYR A 63 2.11 -9.59 9.98
N SER A 64 2.21 -8.78 11.03
CA SER A 64 3.35 -8.80 11.96
C SER A 64 3.20 -9.90 13.02
N THR A 65 4.33 -10.45 13.45
CA THR A 65 4.37 -11.39 14.60
C THR A 65 4.09 -10.71 15.93
N ASP A 66 4.24 -9.38 15.98
CA ASP A 66 3.89 -8.54 17.14
C ASP A 66 3.23 -7.24 16.67
N PRO A 67 1.90 -7.23 16.44
CA PRO A 67 1.17 -6.05 15.96
C PRO A 67 1.26 -4.85 16.91
N ALA A 68 1.41 -5.08 18.20
CA ALA A 68 1.48 -4.02 19.20
C ALA A 68 2.80 -3.24 19.15
N ASN A 69 3.84 -3.83 18.54
CA ASN A 69 5.15 -3.20 18.41
C ASN A 69 5.37 -2.67 16.99
N PRO A 70 5.33 -1.36 16.77
CA PRO A 70 5.45 -0.79 15.43
C PRO A 70 6.80 -1.08 14.75
N VAL A 71 7.86 -1.27 15.53
CA VAL A 71 9.19 -1.61 14.99
C VAL A 71 9.18 -3.01 14.36
N THR A 72 8.42 -3.94 14.93
CA THR A 72 8.34 -5.31 14.42
C THR A 72 7.74 -5.35 13.03
N ARG A 73 6.60 -4.70 12.77
CA ARG A 73 5.97 -4.65 11.43
C ARG A 73 6.90 -4.06 10.38
N ILE A 74 7.62 -2.98 10.72
CA ILE A 74 8.56 -2.32 9.81
C ILE A 74 9.72 -3.27 9.46
N ARG A 75 10.34 -3.89 10.48
CA ARG A 75 11.45 -4.81 10.29
C ARG A 75 11.04 -6.02 9.45
N GLU A 76 9.94 -6.66 9.80
CA GLU A 76 9.48 -7.88 9.12
C GLU A 76 9.09 -7.60 7.67
N PHE A 77 8.47 -6.46 7.39
CA PHE A 77 8.20 -6.06 6.01
C PHE A 77 9.49 -5.86 5.20
N LYS A 78 10.49 -5.17 5.77
CA LYS A 78 11.82 -5.02 5.13
C LYS A 78 12.52 -6.37 4.95
N GLU A 79 12.40 -7.29 5.89
CA GLU A 79 12.95 -8.65 5.79
C GLU A 79 12.29 -9.45 4.66
N MET A 80 10.98 -9.31 4.48
CA MET A 80 10.25 -9.92 3.36
C MET A 80 10.80 -9.43 2.02
N VAL A 81 10.83 -8.13 1.81
CA VAL A 81 11.34 -7.54 0.55
C VAL A 81 12.76 -8.00 0.30
N LYS A 82 13.62 -7.95 1.31
CA LYS A 82 15.01 -8.42 1.21
C LYS A 82 15.11 -9.91 0.86
N SER A 83 14.22 -10.74 1.39
CA SER A 83 14.18 -12.17 1.07
C SER A 83 13.79 -12.42 -0.38
N LEU A 84 12.79 -11.70 -0.90
CA LEU A 84 12.37 -11.76 -2.30
C LEU A 84 13.50 -11.31 -3.23
N HIS A 85 14.13 -10.18 -2.95
CA HIS A 85 15.28 -9.67 -3.72
C HIS A 85 16.47 -10.65 -3.75
N ARG A 86 16.81 -11.27 -2.62
CA ARG A 86 17.88 -12.30 -2.56
C ARG A 86 17.59 -13.52 -3.43
N ASN A 87 16.34 -13.76 -3.75
CA ASN A 87 15.91 -14.85 -4.64
C ASN A 87 15.61 -14.38 -6.07
N GLY A 88 16.04 -13.16 -6.43
CA GLY A 88 15.93 -12.61 -7.79
C GLY A 88 14.52 -12.12 -8.16
N MET A 89 13.64 -11.95 -7.18
CA MET A 89 12.27 -11.48 -7.41
C MET A 89 12.12 -10.02 -7.00
N ARG A 90 11.44 -9.22 -7.82
CA ARG A 90 11.07 -7.83 -7.55
C ARG A 90 9.73 -7.75 -6.85
N VAL A 91 9.50 -6.68 -6.10
CA VAL A 91 8.28 -6.47 -5.32
C VAL A 91 7.48 -5.30 -5.88
N VAL A 92 6.20 -5.56 -6.17
CA VAL A 92 5.22 -4.56 -6.61
C VAL A 92 4.19 -4.39 -5.51
N LEU A 93 4.00 -3.15 -5.06
CA LEU A 93 2.92 -2.81 -4.13
C LEU A 93 1.63 -2.46 -4.86
N ASP A 94 0.53 -3.04 -4.41
CA ASP A 94 -0.81 -2.53 -4.70
C ASP A 94 -1.09 -1.34 -3.79
N VAL A 95 -1.28 -0.15 -4.37
CA VAL A 95 -1.44 1.10 -3.61
C VAL A 95 -2.80 1.72 -3.84
N VAL A 96 -3.45 2.14 -2.76
CA VAL A 96 -4.83 2.60 -2.72
C VAL A 96 -4.88 4.07 -2.29
N TYR A 97 -4.33 4.97 -3.12
CA TYR A 97 -4.33 6.41 -2.83
C TYR A 97 -5.63 7.10 -3.24
N ASN A 98 -6.53 6.39 -3.92
CA ASN A 98 -7.76 6.96 -4.47
C ASN A 98 -8.82 7.30 -3.42
N HIS A 99 -8.81 6.66 -2.25
CA HIS A 99 -9.74 6.92 -1.14
C HIS A 99 -9.11 6.54 0.21
N THR A 100 -9.80 6.85 1.30
CA THR A 100 -9.51 6.32 2.63
C THR A 100 -10.74 5.60 3.20
N ALA A 101 -10.53 4.75 4.20
CA ALA A 101 -11.61 4.00 4.86
C ALA A 101 -12.71 4.89 5.45
N SER A 102 -12.39 6.12 5.83
CA SER A 102 -13.35 7.08 6.41
C SER A 102 -12.82 8.49 6.28
N VAL A 103 -13.66 9.44 5.88
CA VAL A 103 -13.31 10.87 5.88
C VAL A 103 -13.26 11.41 7.30
N ASP A 104 -14.30 11.16 8.10
CA ASP A 104 -14.46 11.77 9.43
C ASP A 104 -13.38 11.34 10.43
N ARG A 105 -12.82 10.15 10.24
CA ARG A 105 -11.75 9.59 11.08
C ARG A 105 -10.37 9.72 10.46
N SER A 106 -10.29 10.26 9.25
CA SER A 106 -9.01 10.45 8.57
C SER A 106 -8.19 11.54 9.25
N ASN A 107 -6.93 11.23 9.50
CA ASN A 107 -5.97 12.22 10.03
C ASN A 107 -5.84 13.43 9.09
N PHE A 108 -6.01 13.24 7.78
CA PHE A 108 -5.99 14.33 6.80
C PHE A 108 -7.13 15.32 7.02
N ASN A 109 -8.36 14.83 7.19
CA ASN A 109 -9.52 15.68 7.39
C ASN A 109 -9.56 16.31 8.79
N LEU A 110 -9.06 15.61 9.80
CA LEU A 110 -8.92 16.15 11.16
C LEU A 110 -7.88 17.26 11.24
N THR A 111 -6.82 17.18 10.43
CA THR A 111 -5.74 18.18 10.41
C THR A 111 -6.10 19.39 9.55
N VAL A 112 -6.62 19.15 8.34
CA VAL A 112 -7.02 20.23 7.39
C VAL A 112 -8.38 19.87 6.81
N PRO A 113 -9.48 20.23 7.50
CA PRO A 113 -10.83 19.89 7.07
C PRO A 113 -11.14 20.36 5.64
N GLY A 114 -11.75 19.49 4.83
CA GLY A 114 -12.22 19.81 3.49
C GLY A 114 -11.12 19.92 2.43
N TYR A 115 -9.83 19.67 2.75
CA TYR A 115 -8.74 19.84 1.78
C TYR A 115 -8.39 18.56 1.03
N PHE A 116 -8.27 17.44 1.72
CA PHE A 116 -7.71 16.21 1.14
C PHE A 116 -8.68 15.48 0.22
N TYR A 117 -9.97 15.63 0.47
CA TYR A 117 -11.01 14.94 -0.28
C TYR A 117 -11.71 15.84 -1.28
N ARG A 118 -12.07 15.26 -2.43
CA ARG A 118 -12.84 15.95 -3.48
C ARG A 118 -14.29 16.12 -3.04
N GLN A 119 -14.85 17.29 -3.29
CA GLN A 119 -16.22 17.64 -2.91
C GLN A 119 -17.02 18.09 -4.15
N ASN A 120 -18.28 17.76 -4.12
CA ASN A 120 -19.29 18.27 -5.06
C ASN A 120 -19.66 19.72 -4.75
N ALA A 121 -20.37 20.37 -5.65
CA ALA A 121 -20.78 21.77 -5.48
C ALA A 121 -21.70 22.02 -4.28
N ASP A 122 -22.41 20.99 -3.81
CA ASP A 122 -23.27 21.04 -2.63
C ASP A 122 -22.53 20.76 -1.30
N GLY A 123 -21.21 20.52 -1.36
CA GLY A 123 -20.37 20.22 -0.21
C GLY A 123 -20.34 18.74 0.20
N SER A 124 -21.10 17.87 -0.46
CA SER A 124 -20.97 16.42 -0.26
C SER A 124 -19.65 15.90 -0.83
N TYR A 125 -19.17 14.77 -0.32
CA TYR A 125 -17.97 14.15 -0.88
C TYR A 125 -18.26 13.47 -2.21
N SER A 126 -17.36 13.68 -3.17
CA SER A 126 -17.36 12.94 -4.44
C SER A 126 -16.98 11.48 -4.17
N ASP A 127 -17.60 10.55 -4.90
CA ASP A 127 -17.47 9.10 -4.65
C ASP A 127 -17.34 8.29 -5.95
N ALA A 128 -16.40 8.67 -6.81
CA ALA A 128 -16.07 7.86 -7.99
C ALA A 128 -15.39 6.53 -7.63
N SER A 129 -14.85 6.42 -6.40
CA SER A 129 -14.29 5.18 -5.88
C SER A 129 -15.35 4.12 -5.56
N GLY A 130 -16.60 4.54 -5.27
CA GLY A 130 -17.65 3.68 -4.72
C GLY A 130 -17.42 3.30 -3.25
N CYS A 131 -16.47 3.98 -2.56
CA CYS A 131 -16.08 3.73 -1.17
C CYS A 131 -16.49 4.87 -0.22
N GLY A 132 -17.33 5.79 -0.68
CA GLY A 132 -17.85 6.91 0.09
C GLY A 132 -17.01 8.17 0.03
N ASN A 133 -15.86 8.15 -0.61
CA ASN A 133 -14.99 9.32 -0.79
C ASN A 133 -13.95 9.10 -1.89
N GLU A 134 -13.33 10.18 -2.32
CA GLU A 134 -12.16 10.14 -3.18
C GLU A 134 -11.17 11.26 -2.82
N THR A 135 -9.89 11.01 -3.03
CA THR A 135 -8.83 11.97 -2.76
C THR A 135 -8.72 13.00 -3.88
N ALA A 136 -8.47 14.25 -3.52
CA ALA A 136 -8.34 15.38 -4.46
C ALA A 136 -6.88 15.50 -4.92
N SER A 137 -6.40 14.53 -5.73
CA SER A 137 -5.00 14.46 -6.16
C SER A 137 -4.53 15.68 -6.97
N GLU A 138 -5.47 16.42 -7.59
CA GLU A 138 -5.21 17.67 -8.30
C GLU A 138 -4.77 18.81 -7.38
N ARG A 139 -5.02 18.70 -6.08
CA ARG A 139 -4.57 19.71 -5.10
C ARG A 139 -3.09 19.51 -4.77
N GLU A 140 -2.35 20.61 -4.77
CA GLU A 140 -0.89 20.60 -4.67
C GLU A 140 -0.35 19.76 -3.50
N MET A 141 -0.88 19.95 -2.29
CA MET A 141 -0.39 19.22 -1.11
C MET A 141 -0.86 17.76 -1.07
N VAL A 142 -1.99 17.42 -1.70
CA VAL A 142 -2.42 16.03 -1.85
C VAL A 142 -1.50 15.31 -2.83
N ARG A 143 -1.23 15.93 -3.98
CA ARG A 143 -0.25 15.45 -4.96
C ARG A 143 1.13 15.25 -4.32
N HIS A 144 1.61 16.27 -3.61
CA HIS A 144 2.89 16.20 -2.92
C HIS A 144 2.94 15.02 -1.95
N TYR A 145 1.89 14.83 -1.15
CA TYR A 145 1.81 13.71 -0.22
C TYR A 145 1.88 12.35 -0.94
N ILE A 146 1.12 12.15 -2.02
CA ILE A 146 1.11 10.88 -2.77
C ILE A 146 2.49 10.62 -3.38
N VAL A 147 3.11 11.64 -3.99
CA VAL A 147 4.45 11.54 -4.58
C VAL A 147 5.50 11.17 -3.53
N GLU A 148 5.52 11.86 -2.39
CA GLU A 148 6.48 11.57 -1.33
C GLU A 148 6.23 10.20 -0.68
N SER A 149 4.97 9.75 -0.62
CA SER A 149 4.62 8.42 -0.13
C SER A 149 5.19 7.30 -1.01
N VAL A 150 5.04 7.38 -2.32
CA VAL A 150 5.61 6.35 -3.21
C VAL A 150 7.14 6.39 -3.21
N LYS A 151 7.76 7.58 -3.13
CA LYS A 151 9.21 7.73 -2.97
C LYS A 151 9.69 7.08 -1.68
N PHE A 152 8.96 7.29 -0.57
CA PHE A 152 9.26 6.67 0.71
C PHE A 152 9.27 5.14 0.61
N TRP A 153 8.25 4.53 -0.01
CA TRP A 153 8.21 3.08 -0.20
C TRP A 153 9.34 2.58 -1.11
N ALA A 154 9.65 3.30 -2.17
CA ALA A 154 10.76 2.96 -3.07
C ALA A 154 12.12 3.04 -2.37
N GLN A 155 12.37 4.07 -1.58
CA GLN A 155 13.67 4.32 -0.93
C GLN A 155 13.87 3.51 0.34
N GLU A 156 12.86 3.51 1.23
CA GLU A 156 12.97 2.88 2.55
C GLU A 156 12.72 1.38 2.54
N TYR A 157 11.86 0.90 1.65
CA TYR A 157 11.51 -0.51 1.55
C TYR A 157 12.01 -1.18 0.28
N HIS A 158 12.68 -0.42 -0.61
CA HIS A 158 13.20 -0.90 -1.88
C HIS A 158 12.15 -1.55 -2.77
N ILE A 159 10.98 -0.93 -2.85
CA ILE A 159 9.89 -1.39 -3.71
C ILE A 159 10.22 -1.10 -5.18
N ASP A 160 10.00 -2.08 -6.04
CA ASP A 160 10.39 -2.08 -7.45
C ASP A 160 9.28 -1.68 -8.41
N GLY A 161 8.05 -1.54 -7.92
CA GLY A 161 6.91 -1.14 -8.73
C GLY A 161 5.65 -0.88 -7.90
N PHE A 162 4.70 -0.17 -8.53
CA PHE A 162 3.44 0.20 -7.89
C PHE A 162 2.27 -0.04 -8.85
N ARG A 163 1.27 -0.79 -8.40
CA ARG A 163 -0.03 -0.87 -9.08
C ARG A 163 -0.99 0.07 -8.36
N PHE A 164 -1.47 1.07 -9.06
CA PHE A 164 -2.43 2.03 -8.50
C PHE A 164 -3.85 1.51 -8.67
N ASP A 165 -4.50 1.22 -7.55
CA ASP A 165 -5.91 0.89 -7.55
C ASP A 165 -6.72 2.11 -8.02
N LEU A 166 -7.72 1.87 -8.91
CA LEU A 166 -8.56 2.92 -9.49
C LEU A 166 -7.76 4.15 -9.98
N MET A 167 -6.66 3.91 -10.69
CA MET A 167 -5.73 4.95 -11.14
C MET A 167 -6.44 6.13 -11.83
N GLY A 168 -7.54 5.88 -12.56
CA GLY A 168 -8.31 6.91 -13.26
C GLY A 168 -9.00 7.95 -12.37
N ILE A 169 -9.01 7.78 -11.05
CA ILE A 169 -9.48 8.79 -10.10
C ILE A 169 -8.44 9.89 -9.90
N HIS A 170 -7.15 9.54 -10.05
CA HIS A 170 -6.06 10.51 -9.95
C HIS A 170 -5.96 11.35 -11.22
N ASP A 171 -5.59 12.61 -11.06
CA ASP A 171 -5.29 13.48 -12.19
C ASP A 171 -3.98 13.08 -12.89
N ILE A 172 -3.92 13.37 -14.21
CA ILE A 172 -2.79 12.98 -15.05
C ILE A 172 -1.46 13.60 -14.58
N GLU A 173 -1.50 14.83 -14.07
CA GLU A 173 -0.28 15.50 -13.59
C GLU A 173 0.31 14.78 -12.38
N THR A 174 -0.52 14.33 -11.45
CA THR A 174 -0.06 13.53 -10.30
C THR A 174 0.62 12.24 -10.78
N MET A 175 0.03 11.51 -11.71
CA MET A 175 0.61 10.27 -12.24
C MET A 175 1.92 10.53 -12.98
N ASN A 176 2.00 11.60 -13.77
CA ASN A 176 3.23 12.00 -14.45
C ASN A 176 4.34 12.38 -13.45
N ARG A 177 3.99 13.10 -12.39
CA ARG A 177 4.95 13.48 -11.35
C ARG A 177 5.48 12.25 -10.59
N ILE A 178 4.62 11.30 -10.27
CA ILE A 178 5.03 10.03 -9.67
C ILE A 178 6.05 9.32 -10.56
N ARG A 179 5.75 9.18 -11.87
CA ARG A 179 6.67 8.56 -12.82
C ARG A 179 8.01 9.27 -12.88
N GLU A 180 7.99 10.61 -12.97
CA GLU A 180 9.21 11.42 -13.01
C GLU A 180 10.08 11.22 -11.77
N GLU A 181 9.48 11.33 -10.58
CA GLU A 181 10.22 11.24 -9.32
C GLU A 181 10.76 9.82 -9.05
N LEU A 182 9.98 8.78 -9.35
CA LEU A 182 10.44 7.39 -9.21
C LEU A 182 11.57 7.08 -10.20
N SER A 183 11.54 7.63 -11.41
CA SER A 183 12.60 7.44 -12.41
C SER A 183 13.93 8.06 -11.98
N LYS A 184 13.92 9.07 -11.12
CA LYS A 184 15.14 9.64 -10.52
C LYS A 184 15.77 8.72 -9.47
N ILE A 185 14.96 7.88 -8.83
CA ILE A 185 15.42 6.88 -7.85
C ILE A 185 15.98 5.67 -8.59
N ASP A 186 15.16 5.05 -9.43
CA ASP A 186 15.53 3.95 -10.31
C ASP A 186 14.59 3.94 -11.54
N PRO A 187 15.12 4.11 -12.76
CA PRO A 187 14.31 4.13 -13.99
C PRO A 187 13.61 2.80 -14.28
N THR A 188 13.97 1.73 -13.60
CA THR A 188 13.35 0.41 -13.74
C THR A 188 12.14 0.20 -12.84
N ILE A 189 11.87 1.10 -11.89
CA ILE A 189 10.63 1.10 -11.11
C ILE A 189 9.47 1.36 -12.07
N PHE A 190 8.47 0.49 -12.09
CA PHE A 190 7.32 0.65 -12.98
C PHE A 190 6.04 1.01 -12.22
N ILE A 191 5.09 1.58 -12.98
CA ILE A 191 3.77 1.97 -12.52
C ILE A 191 2.75 1.32 -13.43
#